data_bc641da92580f77a96a4512698606ea5
#
_entry.id   bc641da92580f77a96a4512698606ea5
#
_cell.length_a   1.000
_cell.length_b   1.000
_cell.length_c   1.000
_cell.angle_alpha   90.00
_cell.angle_beta   90.00
_cell.angle_gamma   90.00
#
_symmetry.space_group_name_H-M   'P 1'
#
loop_
_entity.id
_entity.type
_entity.pdbx_description
1 polymer ?
#
loop_
_entity_poly.entity_id
_entity_poly.type
_entity_poly.pdbx_seq_one_letter_code
_entity_poly.pdbx_strand_id
1 'polypeptide(L)'
;TLSLRRDGTSRFSEDNRWGMFPAAALAVKVIDRPNAGLSNIKLRLGYGVTGQQDINSDYYPYLARYLAATPTANYQLGNQFIQTLRPEGYDANIKWEETTTYNAAVDYGFWGNRIYGALEVYLRKTKDLINYIPVAAGTNLTNFINTNVGDLENKGVEFSINAIPWKGTRGNWSIGFNVAYNINEITRLTKTEDPNYQGVAVGGIAGGVGNNIQIHSVGYAANSFFVYEQVYDAQGVPIEGLYVDRNKDGRLSPDDRYRFKKPAPDYLMGFNTAFNLGKFDFSAAGRANLGNYIYNNNLSNNAFYNQLYGSTNVLRNVLSPTTAIDFTVPQYFSDYFIEDASFLRIDHITAGYTLGNLGRWAENVRISATVQNPLLVTKYEGLDPEVFGGIDNNVYPRSRTFLVGLRANF
;
A
#
# COMPACT_ATOMS: atom_id res chain seq x y z
N THR A 1 19.07 8.02 -24.04
CA THR A 1 19.92 7.32 -23.08
C THR A 1 19.76 5.84 -23.22
N LEU A 2 20.87 5.09 -23.24
CA LEU A 2 20.91 3.64 -23.16
C LEU A 2 21.81 3.29 -21.98
N SER A 3 21.44 2.31 -21.19
CA SER A 3 22.25 1.80 -20.09
C SER A 3 22.10 0.30 -19.94
N LEU A 4 23.16 -0.34 -19.47
CA LEU A 4 23.19 -1.73 -19.12
C LEU A 4 23.89 -1.86 -17.77
N ARG A 5 23.22 -2.40 -16.79
CA ARG A 5 23.79 -2.67 -15.46
C ARG A 5 23.86 -4.17 -15.24
N ARG A 6 24.97 -4.62 -14.64
CA ARG A 6 25.13 -5.99 -14.18
C ARG A 6 25.40 -5.99 -12.69
N ASP A 7 24.53 -6.65 -11.92
CA ASP A 7 24.66 -6.73 -10.47
C ASP A 7 24.86 -8.19 -10.05
N GLY A 8 25.61 -8.39 -8.99
CA GLY A 8 25.84 -9.70 -8.40
C GLY A 8 25.48 -9.72 -6.92
N THR A 9 24.94 -10.83 -6.46
CA THR A 9 24.61 -11.06 -5.05
C THR A 9 25.03 -12.44 -4.58
N SER A 10 25.53 -12.56 -3.36
CA SER A 10 25.84 -13.84 -2.72
C SER A 10 24.60 -14.56 -2.16
N ARG A 11 23.41 -13.94 -2.22
CA ARG A 11 22.15 -14.53 -1.78
C ARG A 11 21.66 -15.65 -2.68
N PHE A 12 22.16 -15.72 -3.92
CA PHE A 12 21.81 -16.73 -4.91
C PHE A 12 23.01 -17.63 -5.25
N SER A 13 22.73 -18.80 -5.78
CA SER A 13 23.74 -19.74 -6.26
C SER A 13 24.64 -19.10 -7.33
N GLU A 14 25.77 -19.72 -7.63
CA GLU A 14 26.74 -19.20 -8.60
C GLU A 14 26.11 -18.97 -9.97
N ASP A 15 25.24 -19.86 -10.41
CA ASP A 15 24.53 -19.79 -11.69
C ASP A 15 23.50 -18.65 -11.76
N ASN A 16 22.87 -18.29 -10.62
CA ASN A 16 21.81 -17.31 -10.55
C ASN A 16 22.23 -15.98 -9.91
N ARG A 17 23.50 -15.85 -9.53
CA ARG A 17 24.07 -14.70 -8.80
C ARG A 17 23.98 -13.40 -9.55
N TRP A 18 24.11 -13.44 -10.89
CA TRP A 18 24.25 -12.26 -11.71
C TRP A 18 22.94 -11.91 -12.42
N GLY A 19 22.44 -10.68 -12.18
CA GLY A 19 21.33 -10.09 -12.93
C GLY A 19 21.84 -9.09 -13.97
N MET A 20 21.13 -8.99 -15.11
CA MET A 20 21.39 -8.02 -16.18
C MET A 20 20.19 -7.12 -16.35
N PHE A 21 20.39 -5.80 -16.19
CA PHE A 21 19.32 -4.81 -16.13
C PHE A 21 19.52 -3.75 -17.21
N PRO A 22 18.99 -4.01 -18.42
CA PRO A 22 19.00 -3.02 -19.51
C PRO A 22 17.98 -1.91 -19.26
N ALA A 23 18.29 -0.69 -19.73
CA ALA A 23 17.32 0.40 -19.80
C ALA A 23 17.56 1.26 -21.03
N ALA A 24 16.48 1.78 -21.60
CA ALA A 24 16.49 2.69 -22.74
C ALA A 24 15.48 3.81 -22.48
N ALA A 25 15.87 5.05 -22.75
CA ALA A 25 14.97 6.20 -22.64
C ALA A 25 15.19 7.14 -23.83
N LEU A 26 14.07 7.55 -24.43
CA LEU A 26 13.99 8.54 -25.49
C LEU A 26 13.15 9.72 -25.02
N ALA A 27 13.66 10.94 -25.21
CA ALA A 27 12.92 12.15 -24.96
C ALA A 27 13.11 13.10 -26.15
N VAL A 28 12.02 13.48 -26.79
CA VAL A 28 12.03 14.36 -28.00
C VAL A 28 11.17 15.56 -27.70
N LYS A 29 11.77 16.75 -27.77
CA LYS A 29 11.04 17.99 -27.70
C LYS A 29 10.49 18.29 -29.12
N VAL A 30 9.17 18.17 -29.27
CA VAL A 30 8.48 18.37 -30.57
C VAL A 30 8.16 19.83 -30.78
N ILE A 31 7.78 20.54 -29.74
CA ILE A 31 7.49 21.97 -29.76
C ILE A 31 8.28 22.64 -28.63
N ASP A 32 8.95 23.74 -28.96
CA ASP A 32 9.65 24.60 -28.02
C ASP A 32 9.49 26.07 -28.47
N ARG A 33 8.40 26.70 -28.03
CA ARG A 33 8.03 28.05 -28.37
C ARG A 33 7.61 28.85 -27.13
N PRO A 34 8.56 29.36 -26.33
CA PRO A 34 8.29 29.91 -25.01
C PRO A 34 7.17 30.96 -24.93
N ASN A 35 6.92 31.70 -25.98
CA ASN A 35 5.95 32.82 -26.03
C ASN A 35 4.67 32.47 -26.79
N ALA A 36 4.49 31.25 -27.28
CA ALA A 36 3.31 30.85 -28.03
C ALA A 36 2.19 30.33 -27.09
N GLY A 37 0.97 30.28 -27.61
CA GLY A 37 -0.16 29.66 -26.92
C GLY A 37 0.13 28.22 -26.54
N LEU A 38 0.69 27.42 -27.49
CA LEU A 38 1.28 26.09 -27.20
C LEU A 38 2.80 26.29 -27.11
N SER A 39 3.32 26.23 -25.90
CA SER A 39 4.72 26.59 -25.60
C SER A 39 5.67 25.42 -25.64
N ASN A 40 5.23 24.24 -25.19
CA ASN A 40 6.06 23.07 -25.09
C ASN A 40 5.26 21.79 -25.32
N ILE A 41 5.80 20.90 -26.14
CA ILE A 41 5.39 19.49 -26.23
C ILE A 41 6.66 18.64 -26.24
N LYS A 42 6.75 17.72 -25.31
CA LYS A 42 7.86 16.76 -25.23
C LYS A 42 7.30 15.35 -25.10
N LEU A 43 7.73 14.47 -25.96
CA LEU A 43 7.41 13.05 -25.90
C LEU A 43 8.52 12.33 -25.14
N ARG A 44 8.12 11.42 -24.26
CA ARG A 44 9.03 10.54 -23.52
C ARG A 44 8.61 9.09 -23.71
N LEU A 45 9.57 8.23 -24.01
CA LEU A 45 9.42 6.78 -24.02
C LEU A 45 10.48 6.17 -23.14
N GLY A 46 10.11 5.21 -22.33
CA GLY A 46 11.01 4.53 -21.41
C GLY A 46 10.78 3.03 -21.42
N TYR A 47 11.87 2.31 -21.34
CA TYR A 47 11.95 0.88 -21.09
C TYR A 47 13.03 0.64 -20.06
N GLY A 48 12.77 -0.24 -19.09
CA GLY A 48 13.79 -0.61 -18.13
C GLY A 48 13.46 -1.90 -17.41
N VAL A 49 14.51 -2.65 -17.10
CA VAL A 49 14.44 -3.83 -16.25
C VAL A 49 15.14 -3.51 -14.94
N THR A 50 14.49 -3.84 -13.83
CA THR A 50 15.06 -3.74 -12.48
C THR A 50 14.98 -5.09 -11.79
N GLY A 51 15.98 -5.42 -10.98
CA GLY A 51 16.04 -6.63 -10.19
C GLY A 51 15.83 -6.36 -8.71
N GLN A 52 15.19 -7.30 -8.03
CA GLN A 52 15.00 -7.32 -6.59
C GLN A 52 15.58 -8.63 -6.04
N GLN A 53 16.31 -8.58 -4.94
CA GLN A 53 16.99 -9.70 -4.30
C GLN A 53 16.68 -9.83 -2.81
N ASP A 54 15.77 -9.00 -2.27
CA ASP A 54 15.47 -9.04 -0.86
C ASP A 54 14.63 -10.27 -0.51
N ILE A 55 15.16 -11.07 0.41
CA ILE A 55 14.59 -12.32 0.89
C ILE A 55 14.39 -12.23 2.41
N ASN A 56 14.11 -11.03 2.91
CA ASN A 56 14.04 -10.74 4.33
C ASN A 56 15.35 -11.16 5.05
N SER A 57 15.26 -11.87 6.14
CA SER A 57 16.41 -12.31 6.96
C SER A 57 17.09 -13.60 6.48
N ASP A 58 16.64 -14.20 5.37
CA ASP A 58 17.28 -15.42 4.82
C ASP A 58 18.41 -15.04 3.87
N TYR A 59 19.66 -15.23 4.31
CA TYR A 59 20.83 -14.79 3.53
C TYR A 59 21.33 -15.78 2.48
N TYR A 60 21.03 -17.08 2.65
CA TYR A 60 21.52 -18.15 1.76
C TYR A 60 20.42 -19.19 1.50
N PRO A 61 19.27 -18.81 0.94
CA PRO A 61 18.11 -19.71 0.77
C PRO A 61 18.35 -20.82 -0.26
N TYR A 62 19.44 -20.76 -1.00
CA TYR A 62 19.82 -21.80 -1.98
C TYR A 62 20.65 -22.94 -1.36
N LEU A 63 21.12 -22.80 -0.12
CA LEU A 63 21.92 -23.81 0.55
C LEU A 63 21.06 -24.70 1.45
N ALA A 64 21.26 -26.02 1.34
CA ALA A 64 20.77 -26.95 2.35
C ALA A 64 21.55 -26.74 3.65
N ARG A 65 20.86 -26.26 4.69
CA ARG A 65 21.47 -25.92 5.98
C ARG A 65 20.77 -26.63 7.13
N TYR A 66 21.48 -26.71 8.25
CA TYR A 66 20.94 -27.13 9.54
C TYR A 66 21.08 -26.00 10.56
N LEU A 67 20.03 -25.75 11.28
CA LEU A 67 20.05 -24.85 12.42
C LEU A 67 20.03 -25.65 13.72
N ALA A 68 20.69 -25.12 14.74
CA ALA A 68 20.55 -25.63 16.09
C ALA A 68 19.11 -25.42 16.56
N ALA A 69 18.52 -26.45 17.15
CA ALA A 69 17.21 -26.34 17.78
C ALA A 69 17.24 -25.29 18.89
N THR A 70 16.06 -24.74 19.24
CA THR A 70 15.95 -23.79 20.35
C THR A 70 16.40 -24.45 21.66
N PRO A 71 16.94 -23.69 22.63
CA PRO A 71 17.39 -24.24 23.91
C PRO A 71 16.35 -25.08 24.66
N THR A 72 15.05 -24.84 24.37
CA THR A 72 13.93 -25.61 24.92
C THR A 72 13.61 -26.91 24.22
N ALA A 73 14.23 -27.16 23.05
CA ALA A 73 14.02 -28.36 22.22
C ALA A 73 15.25 -29.25 22.22
N ASN A 74 15.79 -29.53 23.40
CA ASN A 74 16.90 -30.45 23.58
C ASN A 74 16.40 -31.90 23.78
N TYR A 75 17.14 -32.85 23.25
CA TYR A 75 16.93 -34.26 23.56
C TYR A 75 17.68 -34.63 24.83
N GLN A 76 16.99 -35.21 25.80
CA GLN A 76 17.60 -35.68 27.04
C GLN A 76 18.04 -37.13 26.88
N LEU A 77 19.33 -37.39 27.02
CA LEU A 77 19.91 -38.72 27.03
C LEU A 77 20.57 -38.94 28.41
N GLY A 78 19.92 -39.68 29.28
CA GLY A 78 20.32 -39.80 30.70
C GLY A 78 20.27 -38.43 31.41
N ASN A 79 21.40 -37.98 31.96
CA ASN A 79 21.53 -36.68 32.62
C ASN A 79 22.12 -35.57 31.67
N GLN A 80 22.24 -35.85 30.40
CA GLN A 80 22.77 -34.89 29.44
C GLN A 80 21.67 -34.40 28.52
N PHE A 81 21.65 -33.10 28.27
CA PHE A 81 20.80 -32.46 27.28
C PHE A 81 21.61 -32.23 26.00
N ILE A 82 21.18 -32.87 24.93
CA ILE A 82 21.81 -32.79 23.61
C ILE A 82 20.97 -31.86 22.75
N GLN A 83 21.59 -30.78 22.26
CA GLN A 83 20.97 -29.89 21.30
C GLN A 83 20.85 -30.62 19.95
N THR A 84 19.64 -30.69 19.43
CA THR A 84 19.37 -31.28 18.14
C THR A 84 19.57 -30.27 17.01
N LEU A 85 19.80 -30.75 15.80
CA LEU A 85 19.83 -29.93 14.58
C LEU A 85 18.53 -30.14 13.82
N ARG A 86 17.94 -29.07 13.32
CA ARG A 86 16.79 -29.11 12.41
C ARG A 86 17.22 -28.67 11.00
N PRO A 87 16.79 -29.34 9.95
CA PRO A 87 17.06 -28.87 8.60
C PRO A 87 16.22 -27.63 8.29
N GLU A 88 16.77 -26.76 7.44
CA GLU A 88 16.03 -25.64 6.83
C GLU A 88 15.57 -26.01 5.43
N GLY A 89 14.47 -25.37 4.99
CA GLY A 89 14.03 -25.43 3.62
C GLY A 89 14.96 -24.62 2.71
N TYR A 90 15.14 -25.05 1.47
CA TYR A 90 15.99 -24.35 0.51
C TYR A 90 15.45 -24.50 -0.91
N ASP A 91 15.78 -23.53 -1.76
CA ASP A 91 15.60 -23.62 -3.22
C ASP A 91 16.92 -23.32 -3.92
N ALA A 92 17.57 -24.38 -4.43
CA ALA A 92 18.86 -24.27 -5.13
C ALA A 92 18.80 -23.34 -6.37
N ASN A 93 17.61 -23.13 -6.93
CA ASN A 93 17.40 -22.39 -8.18
C ASN A 93 16.86 -20.97 -7.94
N ILE A 94 16.82 -20.51 -6.70
CA ILE A 94 16.35 -19.16 -6.39
C ILE A 94 17.19 -18.11 -7.14
N LYS A 95 16.52 -17.10 -7.71
CA LYS A 95 17.12 -16.10 -8.59
C LYS A 95 16.50 -14.72 -8.37
N TRP A 96 16.98 -13.75 -9.13
CA TRP A 96 16.44 -12.39 -9.14
C TRP A 96 14.96 -12.37 -9.50
N GLU A 97 14.19 -11.63 -8.74
CA GLU A 97 12.88 -11.14 -9.15
C GLU A 97 13.10 -9.99 -10.12
N GLU A 98 12.43 -9.98 -11.27
CA GLU A 98 12.62 -8.99 -12.31
C GLU A 98 11.36 -8.22 -12.61
N THR A 99 11.46 -6.88 -12.62
CA THR A 99 10.40 -5.99 -13.04
C THR A 99 10.79 -5.30 -14.34
N THR A 100 10.04 -5.59 -15.39
CA THR A 100 10.11 -4.87 -16.68
C THR A 100 9.09 -3.76 -16.70
N THR A 101 9.53 -2.54 -16.96
CA THR A 101 8.69 -1.34 -17.05
C THR A 101 8.73 -0.78 -18.46
N TYR A 102 7.54 -0.51 -18.99
CA TYR A 102 7.31 0.29 -20.20
C TYR A 102 6.55 1.54 -19.82
N ASN A 103 6.99 2.71 -20.26
CA ASN A 103 6.24 3.94 -20.07
C ASN A 103 6.28 4.83 -21.32
N ALA A 104 5.19 5.56 -21.52
CA ALA A 104 5.09 6.59 -22.55
C ALA A 104 4.41 7.82 -21.95
N ALA A 105 4.97 9.00 -22.22
CA ALA A 105 4.45 10.24 -21.66
C ALA A 105 4.52 11.40 -22.65
N VAL A 106 3.61 12.34 -22.44
CA VAL A 106 3.58 13.64 -23.11
C VAL A 106 3.66 14.72 -22.03
N ASP A 107 4.76 15.48 -22.04
CA ASP A 107 4.84 16.71 -21.27
C ASP A 107 4.31 17.86 -22.13
N TYR A 108 3.47 18.72 -21.55
CA TYR A 108 2.85 19.83 -22.27
C TYR A 108 3.00 21.15 -21.51
N GLY A 109 2.98 22.24 -22.27
CA GLY A 109 2.99 23.59 -21.71
C GLY A 109 2.29 24.58 -22.61
N PHE A 110 1.49 25.45 -22.00
CA PHE A 110 0.72 26.49 -22.70
C PHE A 110 1.03 27.87 -22.11
N TRP A 111 0.90 28.90 -22.96
CA TRP A 111 1.03 30.32 -22.60
C TRP A 111 2.32 30.65 -21.83
N GLY A 112 3.46 30.29 -22.41
CA GLY A 112 4.74 30.47 -21.73
C GLY A 112 4.90 29.61 -20.48
N ASN A 113 4.36 28.38 -20.51
CA ASN A 113 4.31 27.46 -19.37
C ASN A 113 3.52 28.01 -18.16
N ARG A 114 2.54 28.87 -18.41
CA ARG A 114 1.58 29.24 -17.33
C ARG A 114 0.67 28.07 -16.95
N ILE A 115 0.38 27.19 -17.89
CA ILE A 115 -0.23 25.89 -17.63
C ILE A 115 0.71 24.84 -18.21
N TYR A 116 1.11 23.88 -17.37
CA TYR A 116 2.00 22.80 -17.77
C TYR A 116 1.72 21.52 -16.98
N GLY A 117 2.13 20.40 -17.51
CA GLY A 117 1.93 19.13 -16.87
C GLY A 117 2.40 17.97 -17.71
N ALA A 118 1.97 16.78 -17.35
CA ALA A 118 2.26 15.56 -18.07
C ALA A 118 1.06 14.60 -18.05
N LEU A 119 0.95 13.82 -19.11
CA LEU A 119 0.13 12.61 -19.17
C LEU A 119 1.05 11.45 -19.44
N GLU A 120 1.02 10.45 -18.56
CA GLU A 120 1.86 9.27 -18.63
C GLU A 120 1.02 8.00 -18.55
N VAL A 121 1.37 6.99 -19.33
CA VAL A 121 0.84 5.63 -19.26
C VAL A 121 1.98 4.67 -19.01
N TYR A 122 1.75 3.67 -18.18
CA TYR A 122 2.78 2.67 -17.88
C TYR A 122 2.22 1.26 -17.77
N LEU A 123 3.12 0.31 -18.01
CA LEU A 123 2.92 -1.11 -17.79
C LEU A 123 4.17 -1.67 -17.11
N ARG A 124 3.99 -2.28 -15.94
CA ARG A 124 5.04 -2.98 -15.18
C ARG A 124 4.68 -4.44 -15.07
N LYS A 125 5.59 -5.31 -15.45
CA LYS A 125 5.46 -6.76 -15.32
C LYS A 125 6.56 -7.27 -14.42
N THR A 126 6.19 -7.74 -13.25
CA THR A 126 7.10 -8.39 -12.31
C THR A 126 6.96 -9.89 -12.49
N LYS A 127 8.07 -10.56 -12.70
CA LYS A 127 8.16 -12.00 -12.88
C LYS A 127 9.05 -12.61 -11.80
N ASP A 128 8.79 -13.89 -11.55
CA ASP A 128 9.59 -14.65 -10.61
C ASP A 128 9.64 -14.01 -9.22
N LEU A 129 8.48 -13.52 -8.72
CA LEU A 129 8.34 -12.96 -7.38
C LEU A 129 8.97 -13.87 -6.35
N ILE A 130 9.81 -13.33 -5.49
CA ILE A 130 10.36 -14.06 -4.36
C ILE A 130 9.30 -14.11 -3.26
N ASN A 131 8.81 -15.31 -2.97
CA ASN A 131 7.70 -15.50 -2.05
C ASN A 131 7.98 -16.66 -1.08
N TYR A 132 7.47 -16.56 0.14
CA TYR A 132 7.51 -17.63 1.14
C TYR A 132 6.23 -18.43 1.04
N ILE A 133 6.31 -19.61 0.44
CA ILE A 133 5.16 -20.43 0.07
C ILE A 133 5.21 -21.81 0.71
N PRO A 134 4.03 -22.45 0.94
CA PRO A 134 3.98 -23.84 1.33
C PRO A 134 4.48 -24.73 0.17
N VAL A 135 5.12 -25.83 0.51
CA VAL A 135 5.55 -26.86 -0.43
C VAL A 135 4.83 -28.18 -0.14
N ALA A 136 4.67 -29.00 -1.16
CA ALA A 136 4.07 -30.33 -0.99
C ALA A 136 4.88 -31.17 0.00
N ALA A 137 4.20 -31.95 0.83
CA ALA A 137 4.82 -32.78 1.84
C ALA A 137 5.86 -33.74 1.20
N GLY A 138 7.06 -33.77 1.79
CA GLY A 138 8.15 -34.62 1.31
C GLY A 138 8.97 -34.08 0.14
N THR A 139 8.61 -32.90 -0.41
CA THR A 139 9.38 -32.27 -1.52
C THR A 139 10.50 -31.36 -1.03
N ASN A 140 10.49 -30.98 0.25
CA ASN A 140 11.55 -30.20 0.88
C ASN A 140 11.70 -30.58 2.35
N LEU A 141 12.72 -30.04 3.02
CA LEU A 141 13.02 -30.32 4.43
C LEU A 141 12.07 -29.59 5.41
N THR A 142 11.34 -28.61 4.93
CA THR A 142 10.32 -27.85 5.69
C THR A 142 9.04 -27.72 4.87
N ASN A 143 7.97 -27.30 5.54
CA ASN A 143 6.66 -27.09 4.89
C ASN A 143 6.58 -25.79 4.08
N PHE A 144 7.54 -24.88 4.25
CA PHE A 144 7.57 -23.56 3.59
C PHE A 144 8.99 -23.23 3.16
N ILE A 145 9.14 -22.61 1.99
CA ILE A 145 10.42 -22.12 1.46
C ILE A 145 10.27 -20.76 0.80
N ASN A 146 11.38 -20.00 0.77
CA ASN A 146 11.54 -18.87 -0.13
C ASN A 146 11.87 -19.40 -1.53
N THR A 147 11.09 -19.05 -2.52
CA THR A 147 11.29 -19.46 -3.92
C THR A 147 10.72 -18.43 -4.87
N ASN A 148 11.17 -18.46 -6.11
CA ASN A 148 10.60 -17.64 -7.18
C ASN A 148 9.31 -18.28 -7.69
N VAL A 149 8.18 -17.70 -7.27
CA VAL A 149 6.89 -18.13 -7.75
C VAL A 149 5.92 -16.98 -7.74
N GLY A 150 5.29 -16.77 -8.88
CA GLY A 150 4.31 -15.71 -9.06
C GLY A 150 4.77 -14.63 -10.02
N ASP A 151 3.80 -14.06 -10.68
CA ASP A 151 3.95 -12.91 -11.57
C ASP A 151 2.86 -11.89 -11.24
N LEU A 152 3.21 -10.62 -11.39
CA LEU A 152 2.36 -9.49 -11.07
C LEU A 152 2.41 -8.47 -12.20
N GLU A 153 1.24 -7.92 -12.56
CA GLU A 153 1.14 -6.82 -13.51
C GLU A 153 0.56 -5.58 -12.83
N ASN A 154 1.21 -4.43 -13.07
CA ASN A 154 0.67 -3.12 -12.73
C ASN A 154 0.59 -2.28 -13.99
N LYS A 155 -0.56 -1.70 -14.25
CA LYS A 155 -0.77 -0.77 -15.36
C LYS A 155 -1.56 0.43 -14.89
N GLY A 156 -1.25 1.59 -15.47
CA GLY A 156 -1.90 2.79 -15.01
C GLY A 156 -1.71 3.99 -15.90
N VAL A 157 -2.41 5.02 -15.52
CA VAL A 157 -2.38 6.35 -16.16
C VAL A 157 -2.13 7.38 -15.08
N GLU A 158 -1.18 8.27 -15.33
CA GLU A 158 -0.88 9.40 -14.45
C GLU A 158 -1.08 10.71 -15.20
N PHE A 159 -1.77 11.63 -14.58
CA PHE A 159 -1.97 12.97 -15.11
C PHE A 159 -1.57 14.01 -14.08
N SER A 160 -0.84 15.02 -14.52
CA SER A 160 -0.51 16.18 -13.70
C SER A 160 -0.77 17.47 -14.45
N ILE A 161 -1.27 18.48 -13.74
CA ILE A 161 -1.45 19.83 -14.24
C ILE A 161 -0.99 20.83 -13.19
N ASN A 162 -0.20 21.79 -13.61
CA ASN A 162 0.19 22.95 -12.84
C ASN A 162 -0.24 24.21 -13.59
N ALA A 163 -0.76 25.17 -12.86
CA ALA A 163 -1.19 26.43 -13.41
C ALA A 163 -0.66 27.60 -12.58
N ILE A 164 -0.35 28.69 -13.26
CA ILE A 164 -0.04 30.00 -12.68
C ILE A 164 -1.12 30.96 -13.16
N PRO A 165 -2.36 30.92 -12.54
CA PRO A 165 -3.48 31.72 -13.01
C PRO A 165 -3.17 33.21 -12.97
N TRP A 166 -2.41 33.62 -11.97
CA TRP A 166 -2.01 35.01 -11.81
C TRP A 166 -0.49 35.13 -11.54
N LYS A 167 0.16 36.02 -12.29
CA LYS A 167 1.55 36.42 -12.10
C LYS A 167 1.65 37.90 -12.35
N GLY A 168 1.97 38.66 -11.32
CA GLY A 168 2.11 40.11 -11.36
C GLY A 168 3.36 40.59 -10.65
N THR A 169 3.61 41.90 -10.68
CA THR A 169 4.76 42.53 -10.00
C THR A 169 4.70 42.42 -8.49
N ARG A 170 3.50 42.28 -7.91
CA ARG A 170 3.29 42.20 -6.46
C ARG A 170 3.13 40.77 -5.95
N GLY A 171 3.14 39.76 -6.81
CA GLY A 171 2.99 38.38 -6.36
C GLY A 171 2.59 37.42 -7.47
N ASN A 172 2.24 36.20 -7.05
CA ASN A 172 1.81 35.11 -7.93
C ASN A 172 0.88 34.15 -7.22
N TRP A 173 0.10 33.43 -8.00
CA TRP A 173 -0.71 32.32 -7.55
C TRP A 173 -0.40 31.11 -8.40
N SER A 174 -0.07 29.99 -7.76
CA SER A 174 0.15 28.68 -8.38
C SER A 174 -0.81 27.64 -7.82
N ILE A 175 -1.26 26.75 -8.68
CA ILE A 175 -2.13 25.61 -8.35
C ILE A 175 -1.51 24.38 -9.01
N GLY A 176 -1.45 23.27 -8.30
CA GLY A 176 -1.05 21.97 -8.81
C GLY A 176 -2.09 20.92 -8.50
N PHE A 177 -2.31 20.01 -9.44
CA PHE A 177 -3.15 18.83 -9.28
C PHE A 177 -2.48 17.65 -9.97
N ASN A 178 -2.54 16.49 -9.34
CA ASN A 178 -2.15 15.23 -9.96
C ASN A 178 -3.16 14.14 -9.62
N VAL A 179 -3.28 13.16 -10.52
CA VAL A 179 -4.07 11.95 -10.34
C VAL A 179 -3.36 10.78 -10.97
N ALA A 180 -3.34 9.67 -10.27
CA ALA A 180 -2.89 8.39 -10.76
C ALA A 180 -4.05 7.38 -10.64
N TYR A 181 -4.29 6.63 -11.72
CA TYR A 181 -5.16 5.47 -11.75
C TYR A 181 -4.30 4.24 -11.96
N ASN A 182 -4.38 3.25 -11.06
CA ASN A 182 -3.57 2.05 -11.11
C ASN A 182 -4.41 0.79 -10.99
N ILE A 183 -4.13 -0.19 -11.86
CA ILE A 183 -4.65 -1.55 -11.78
C ILE A 183 -3.49 -2.48 -11.44
N ASN A 184 -3.67 -3.26 -10.38
CA ASN A 184 -2.76 -4.30 -9.94
C ASN A 184 -3.43 -5.66 -10.12
N GLU A 185 -2.73 -6.63 -10.70
CA GLU A 185 -3.25 -7.97 -10.96
C GLU A 185 -2.16 -9.02 -10.79
N ILE A 186 -2.43 -10.05 -10.03
CA ILE A 186 -1.59 -11.24 -9.94
C ILE A 186 -1.90 -12.12 -11.15
N THR A 187 -0.90 -12.40 -11.97
CA THR A 187 -1.09 -13.16 -13.22
C THR A 187 -0.68 -14.63 -13.10
N ARG A 188 0.17 -14.97 -12.11
CA ARG A 188 0.59 -16.34 -11.82
C ARG A 188 0.97 -16.50 -10.35
N LEU A 189 0.68 -17.67 -9.74
CA LEU A 189 1.05 -17.99 -8.35
C LEU A 189 1.63 -19.39 -8.17
N THR A 190 1.63 -20.23 -9.21
CA THR A 190 2.13 -21.61 -9.15
C THR A 190 3.10 -21.86 -10.28
N LYS A 191 4.01 -22.83 -10.11
CA LYS A 191 4.93 -23.27 -11.18
C LYS A 191 4.18 -24.07 -12.25
N THR A 192 3.16 -24.83 -11.85
CA THR A 192 2.27 -25.58 -12.74
C THR A 192 0.86 -25.01 -12.55
N GLU A 193 0.13 -24.78 -13.61
CA GLU A 193 -1.24 -24.29 -13.54
C GLU A 193 -2.11 -25.31 -12.81
N ASP A 194 -2.84 -24.84 -11.80
CA ASP A 194 -3.84 -25.60 -11.06
C ASP A 194 -5.12 -24.76 -10.99
N PRO A 195 -6.14 -25.11 -11.76
CA PRO A 195 -7.43 -24.38 -11.77
C PRO A 195 -8.13 -24.37 -10.42
N ASN A 196 -7.84 -25.32 -9.53
CA ASN A 196 -8.46 -25.42 -8.21
C ASN A 196 -7.68 -24.66 -7.14
N TYR A 197 -6.51 -24.09 -7.48
CA TYR A 197 -5.69 -23.36 -6.53
C TYR A 197 -6.30 -22.00 -6.24
N GLN A 198 -6.86 -21.83 -5.07
CA GLN A 198 -7.54 -20.60 -4.66
C GLN A 198 -6.57 -19.42 -4.43
N GLY A 199 -5.31 -19.70 -4.06
CA GLY A 199 -4.30 -18.68 -3.80
C GLY A 199 -3.62 -18.84 -2.44
N VAL A 200 -2.85 -17.82 -2.06
CA VAL A 200 -2.09 -17.76 -0.79
C VAL A 200 -2.83 -16.88 0.19
N ALA A 201 -3.29 -17.45 1.30
CA ALA A 201 -3.93 -16.68 2.38
C ALA A 201 -2.90 -15.78 3.07
N VAL A 202 -3.24 -14.49 3.21
CA VAL A 202 -2.42 -13.44 3.81
C VAL A 202 -3.29 -12.52 4.68
N GLY A 203 -2.70 -11.52 5.32
CA GLY A 203 -3.46 -10.54 6.09
C GLY A 203 -4.01 -11.11 7.39
N GLY A 204 -3.10 -11.51 8.29
CA GLY A 204 -3.46 -11.97 9.64
C GLY A 204 -4.10 -10.87 10.48
N ILE A 205 -5.07 -11.23 11.30
CA ILE A 205 -5.85 -10.33 12.16
C ILE A 205 -5.58 -10.55 13.64
N ALA A 206 -5.79 -9.51 14.44
CA ALA A 206 -5.78 -9.61 15.90
C ALA A 206 -7.07 -10.29 16.40
N GLY A 207 -6.98 -11.04 17.49
CA GLY A 207 -8.13 -11.74 18.10
C GLY A 207 -8.49 -13.08 17.47
N GLY A 208 -8.17 -13.28 16.22
CA GLY A 208 -8.36 -14.53 15.49
C GLY A 208 -7.01 -15.16 15.13
N VAL A 209 -6.24 -15.66 16.08
CA VAL A 209 -4.88 -16.20 15.83
C VAL A 209 -4.92 -17.24 14.71
N GLY A 210 -4.10 -17.02 13.67
CA GLY A 210 -4.01 -17.89 12.50
C GLY A 210 -5.07 -17.59 11.42
N ASN A 211 -6.01 -16.68 11.66
CA ASN A 211 -6.98 -16.26 10.65
C ASN A 211 -6.38 -15.22 9.71
N ASN A 212 -6.51 -15.48 8.43
CA ASN A 212 -6.12 -14.58 7.35
C ASN A 212 -7.38 -14.18 6.58
N ILE A 213 -7.60 -12.87 6.43
CA ILE A 213 -8.80 -12.33 5.77
C ILE A 213 -8.53 -11.78 4.38
N GLN A 214 -7.30 -11.87 3.92
CA GLN A 214 -6.90 -11.50 2.56
C GLN A 214 -6.31 -12.71 1.84
N ILE A 215 -6.28 -12.63 0.52
CA ILE A 215 -5.72 -13.68 -0.33
C ILE A 215 -4.98 -13.06 -1.53
N HIS A 216 -3.89 -13.66 -1.89
CA HIS A 216 -3.30 -13.49 -3.22
C HIS A 216 -3.88 -14.54 -4.15
N SER A 217 -4.63 -14.15 -5.18
CA SER A 217 -5.25 -15.03 -6.17
C SER A 217 -4.96 -14.55 -7.58
N VAL A 218 -4.81 -15.47 -8.51
CA VAL A 218 -4.66 -15.17 -9.95
C VAL A 218 -5.92 -14.47 -10.46
N GLY A 219 -5.74 -13.42 -11.27
CA GLY A 219 -6.81 -12.58 -11.81
C GLY A 219 -7.34 -11.50 -10.86
N TYR A 220 -6.75 -11.38 -9.66
CA TYR A 220 -7.17 -10.41 -8.65
C TYR A 220 -5.99 -9.53 -8.20
N ALA A 221 -6.32 -8.40 -7.60
CA ALA A 221 -5.33 -7.54 -6.97
C ALA A 221 -4.68 -8.24 -5.77
N ALA A 222 -3.42 -7.93 -5.51
CA ALA A 222 -2.75 -8.36 -4.29
C ALA A 222 -3.52 -7.89 -3.04
N ASN A 223 -3.54 -8.73 -2.01
CA ASN A 223 -4.25 -8.49 -0.75
C ASN A 223 -5.78 -8.30 -0.89
N SER A 224 -6.42 -8.87 -1.93
CA SER A 224 -7.87 -8.86 -2.01
C SER A 224 -8.48 -9.54 -0.77
N PHE A 225 -9.52 -8.96 -0.20
CA PHE A 225 -10.18 -9.56 0.96
C PHE A 225 -10.88 -10.86 0.58
N PHE A 226 -10.79 -11.87 1.45
CA PHE A 226 -11.30 -13.21 1.21
C PHE A 226 -12.21 -13.62 2.37
N VAL A 227 -13.51 -13.36 2.21
CA VAL A 227 -14.51 -13.33 3.27
C VAL A 227 -15.82 -13.95 2.80
N TYR A 228 -16.74 -14.18 3.73
CA TYR A 228 -18.11 -14.57 3.45
C TYR A 228 -18.99 -13.35 3.18
N GLU A 229 -19.95 -13.50 2.30
CA GLU A 229 -21.01 -12.52 2.04
C GLU A 229 -22.04 -12.57 3.16
N GLN A 230 -22.21 -11.47 3.90
CA GLN A 230 -23.10 -11.35 5.05
C GLN A 230 -24.56 -11.34 4.60
N VAL A 231 -25.43 -12.04 5.33
CA VAL A 231 -26.89 -11.94 5.18
C VAL A 231 -27.42 -10.94 6.20
N TYR A 232 -28.36 -10.11 5.77
CA TYR A 232 -28.99 -9.07 6.58
C TYR A 232 -30.49 -9.34 6.75
N ASP A 233 -31.04 -8.86 7.85
CA ASP A 233 -32.50 -8.85 8.07
C ASP A 233 -33.19 -7.76 7.24
N ALA A 234 -34.51 -7.65 7.38
CA ALA A 234 -35.32 -6.64 6.68
C ALA A 234 -35.04 -5.20 7.12
N GLN A 235 -34.37 -5.00 8.27
CA GLN A 235 -33.97 -3.72 8.82
C GLN A 235 -32.53 -3.35 8.44
N GLY A 236 -31.79 -4.26 7.77
CA GLY A 236 -30.39 -4.06 7.37
C GLY A 236 -29.40 -4.42 8.47
N VAL A 237 -29.82 -5.12 9.52
CA VAL A 237 -28.93 -5.61 10.57
C VAL A 237 -28.30 -6.93 10.13
N PRO A 238 -26.97 -7.12 10.31
CA PRO A 238 -26.31 -8.36 9.91
C PRO A 238 -26.76 -9.51 10.84
N ILE A 239 -27.13 -10.65 10.25
CA ILE A 239 -27.56 -11.82 11.03
C ILE A 239 -26.32 -12.64 11.41
N GLU A 240 -26.12 -12.84 12.71
CA GLU A 240 -24.98 -13.57 13.26
C GLU A 240 -24.88 -14.99 12.69
N GLY A 241 -23.67 -15.34 12.16
CA GLY A 241 -23.37 -16.68 11.66
C GLY A 241 -24.10 -17.08 10.36
N LEU A 242 -24.89 -16.18 9.76
CA LEU A 242 -25.59 -16.45 8.54
C LEU A 242 -24.92 -15.75 7.34
N TYR A 243 -24.48 -16.56 6.39
CA TYR A 243 -23.79 -16.12 5.18
C TYR A 243 -24.42 -16.73 3.94
N VAL A 244 -24.15 -16.12 2.79
CA VAL A 244 -24.63 -16.61 1.50
C VAL A 244 -23.86 -17.88 1.12
N ASP A 245 -24.58 -18.97 0.87
CA ASP A 245 -24.06 -20.17 0.22
C ASP A 245 -23.82 -19.87 -1.27
N ARG A 246 -22.56 -19.53 -1.60
CA ARG A 246 -22.20 -19.07 -2.94
C ARG A 246 -22.03 -20.21 -3.95
N ASN A 247 -21.55 -21.36 -3.48
CA ASN A 247 -21.37 -22.55 -4.31
C ASN A 247 -22.69 -23.37 -4.46
N LYS A 248 -23.70 -23.05 -3.63
CA LYS A 248 -25.06 -23.67 -3.61
C LYS A 248 -25.03 -25.17 -3.32
N ASP A 249 -24.13 -25.61 -2.46
CA ASP A 249 -24.03 -26.99 -2.05
C ASP A 249 -24.89 -27.32 -0.81
N GLY A 250 -25.55 -26.30 -0.23
CA GLY A 250 -26.40 -26.41 0.95
C GLY A 250 -25.65 -26.45 2.26
N ARG A 251 -24.35 -26.10 2.26
CA ARG A 251 -23.49 -26.08 3.45
C ARG A 251 -22.59 -24.87 3.43
N LEU A 252 -22.48 -24.18 4.54
CA LEU A 252 -21.49 -23.13 4.69
C LEU A 252 -20.09 -23.73 4.92
N SER A 253 -19.17 -23.43 4.03
CA SER A 253 -17.78 -23.91 4.07
C SER A 253 -16.79 -22.81 3.66
N PRO A 254 -15.47 -22.99 3.82
CA PRO A 254 -14.48 -22.05 3.30
C PRO A 254 -14.57 -21.81 1.77
N ASP A 255 -15.22 -22.69 1.03
CA ASP A 255 -15.41 -22.57 -0.41
C ASP A 255 -16.46 -21.52 -0.79
N ASP A 256 -17.28 -21.06 0.18
CA ASP A 256 -18.22 -19.95 0.03
C ASP A 256 -17.58 -18.58 0.18
N ARG A 257 -16.32 -18.54 0.63
CA ARG A 257 -15.59 -17.27 0.67
C ARG A 257 -15.31 -16.75 -0.73
N TYR A 258 -15.35 -15.43 -0.88
CA TYR A 258 -15.14 -14.77 -2.17
C TYR A 258 -14.15 -13.62 -2.07
N ARG A 259 -13.58 -13.23 -3.21
CA ARG A 259 -12.66 -12.10 -3.32
C ARG A 259 -13.51 -10.83 -3.39
N PHE A 260 -13.59 -10.15 -2.27
CA PHE A 260 -14.35 -8.92 -2.12
C PHE A 260 -13.39 -7.73 -1.99
N LYS A 261 -13.49 -6.74 -2.83
CA LYS A 261 -12.71 -5.49 -2.73
C LYS A 261 -11.19 -5.69 -2.52
N LYS A 262 -10.47 -4.60 -2.43
CA LYS A 262 -9.01 -4.55 -2.22
C LYS A 262 -8.61 -3.34 -1.37
N PRO A 263 -7.49 -3.39 -0.62
CA PRO A 263 -7.02 -2.26 0.18
C PRO A 263 -6.41 -1.13 -0.66
N ALA A 264 -5.83 -1.45 -1.81
CA ALA A 264 -5.21 -0.44 -2.67
C ALA A 264 -6.26 0.46 -3.33
N PRO A 265 -6.09 1.80 -3.32
CA PRO A 265 -6.99 2.71 -4.00
C PRO A 265 -6.94 2.54 -5.53
N ASP A 266 -8.06 2.81 -6.20
CA ASP A 266 -8.12 2.93 -7.65
C ASP A 266 -7.52 4.26 -8.10
N TYR A 267 -7.84 5.34 -7.39
CA TYR A 267 -7.35 6.68 -7.68
C TYR A 267 -6.58 7.26 -6.50
N LEU A 268 -5.39 7.77 -6.81
CA LEU A 268 -4.55 8.55 -5.91
C LEU A 268 -4.49 9.97 -6.46
N MET A 269 -4.89 10.95 -5.66
CA MET A 269 -4.94 12.35 -6.07
C MET A 269 -4.15 13.22 -5.10
N GLY A 270 -3.46 14.22 -5.64
CA GLY A 270 -2.79 15.26 -4.88
C GLY A 270 -3.13 16.63 -5.41
N PHE A 271 -3.25 17.60 -4.52
CA PHE A 271 -3.46 19.00 -4.90
C PHE A 271 -2.67 19.91 -3.97
N ASN A 272 -2.21 21.01 -4.55
CA ASN A 272 -1.52 22.03 -3.80
C ASN A 272 -1.84 23.42 -4.37
N THR A 273 -1.72 24.45 -3.53
CA THR A 273 -1.81 25.83 -3.95
C THR A 273 -0.83 26.67 -3.15
N ALA A 274 -0.25 27.66 -3.82
CA ALA A 274 0.57 28.68 -3.18
C ALA A 274 0.23 30.06 -3.76
N PHE A 275 -0.03 31.00 -2.89
CA PHE A 275 -0.40 32.36 -3.21
C PHE A 275 0.50 33.33 -2.47
N ASN A 276 1.11 34.26 -3.21
CA ASN A 276 1.94 35.30 -2.64
C ASN A 276 1.40 36.67 -3.11
N LEU A 277 1.21 37.59 -2.20
CA LEU A 277 0.75 38.95 -2.50
C LEU A 277 1.45 39.96 -1.58
N GLY A 278 2.45 40.66 -2.13
CA GLY A 278 3.26 41.61 -1.37
C GLY A 278 3.94 40.95 -0.18
N LYS A 279 3.49 41.27 1.03
CA LYS A 279 4.03 40.74 2.29
C LYS A 279 3.32 39.47 2.76
N PHE A 280 2.19 39.10 2.15
CA PHE A 280 1.39 37.94 2.52
C PHE A 280 1.75 36.74 1.66
N ASP A 281 1.82 35.59 2.28
CA ASP A 281 1.89 34.28 1.59
C ASP A 281 0.90 33.31 2.20
N PHE A 282 0.35 32.45 1.36
CA PHE A 282 -0.57 31.39 1.71
C PHE A 282 -0.21 30.13 0.96
N SER A 283 -0.24 28.98 1.62
CA SER A 283 -0.12 27.69 0.95
C SER A 283 -1.01 26.63 1.61
N ALA A 284 -1.50 25.72 0.79
CA ALA A 284 -2.23 24.55 1.25
C ALA A 284 -1.89 23.37 0.36
N ALA A 285 -1.88 22.16 0.94
CA ALA A 285 -1.78 20.92 0.20
C ALA A 285 -2.68 19.86 0.82
N GLY A 286 -3.08 18.93 -0.02
CA GLY A 286 -3.92 17.83 0.39
C GLY A 286 -3.89 16.71 -0.63
N ARG A 287 -4.56 15.62 -0.27
CA ARG A 287 -4.66 14.42 -1.09
C ARG A 287 -5.99 13.71 -0.92
N ALA A 288 -6.33 12.87 -1.87
CA ALA A 288 -7.48 12.00 -1.81
C ALA A 288 -7.12 10.62 -2.36
N ASN A 289 -7.65 9.59 -1.71
CA ASN A 289 -7.65 8.23 -2.22
C ASN A 289 -9.09 7.81 -2.42
N LEU A 290 -9.39 7.17 -3.57
CA LEU A 290 -10.74 6.68 -3.86
C LEU A 290 -10.68 5.21 -4.26
N GLY A 291 -11.66 4.44 -3.79
CA GLY A 291 -11.79 3.02 -4.11
C GLY A 291 -10.88 2.11 -3.29
N ASN A 292 -10.33 2.58 -2.17
CA ASN A 292 -9.65 1.75 -1.19
C ASN A 292 -10.62 1.28 -0.11
N TYR A 293 -10.39 0.05 0.36
CA TYR A 293 -11.20 -0.58 1.40
C TYR A 293 -10.32 -1.03 2.56
N ILE A 294 -10.91 -1.04 3.75
CA ILE A 294 -10.24 -1.46 4.98
C ILE A 294 -11.11 -2.50 5.68
N TYR A 295 -10.48 -3.56 6.14
CA TYR A 295 -11.07 -4.45 7.13
C TYR A 295 -10.88 -3.84 8.52
N ASN A 296 -11.98 -3.47 9.17
CA ASN A 296 -12.00 -2.90 10.50
C ASN A 296 -11.86 -4.02 11.54
N ASN A 297 -10.60 -4.43 11.81
CA ASN A 297 -10.34 -5.48 12.80
C ASN A 297 -10.58 -5.01 14.24
N ASN A 298 -10.52 -3.70 14.49
CA ASN A 298 -10.90 -3.19 15.79
C ASN A 298 -12.39 -3.44 16.06
N LEU A 299 -13.25 -3.21 15.06
CA LEU A 299 -14.68 -3.49 15.15
C LEU A 299 -14.95 -4.99 15.28
N SER A 300 -14.39 -5.82 14.38
CA SER A 300 -14.64 -7.26 14.36
C SER A 300 -14.15 -7.99 15.62
N ASN A 301 -13.14 -7.44 16.30
CA ASN A 301 -12.54 -8.03 17.49
C ASN A 301 -13.13 -7.51 18.80
N ASN A 302 -13.88 -6.40 18.79
CA ASN A 302 -14.35 -5.76 20.03
C ASN A 302 -15.84 -5.39 20.03
N ALA A 303 -16.59 -5.65 18.93
CA ALA A 303 -18.00 -5.29 18.82
C ALA A 303 -18.92 -6.52 18.88
N PHE A 304 -18.83 -7.28 19.96
CA PHE A 304 -19.72 -8.41 20.24
C PHE A 304 -19.97 -8.55 21.76
N TYR A 305 -21.14 -9.05 22.14
CA TYR A 305 -21.59 -9.04 23.55
C TYR A 305 -20.74 -9.88 24.48
N ASN A 306 -20.19 -11.03 24.05
CA ASN A 306 -19.34 -11.85 24.90
C ASN A 306 -18.05 -11.14 25.31
N GLN A 307 -17.65 -10.06 24.63
CA GLN A 307 -16.52 -9.21 25.05
C GLN A 307 -16.79 -8.51 26.39
N LEU A 308 -18.07 -8.27 26.75
CA LEU A 308 -18.45 -7.72 28.07
C LEU A 308 -18.08 -8.66 29.22
N TYR A 309 -18.14 -9.96 28.99
CA TYR A 309 -17.98 -10.99 30.02
C TYR A 309 -16.62 -11.71 29.90
N GLY A 310 -15.54 -11.00 29.93
CA GLY A 310 -14.21 -11.61 29.80
C GLY A 310 -14.00 -12.82 30.75
N SER A 311 -12.99 -13.63 30.46
CA SER A 311 -12.65 -14.86 31.19
C SER A 311 -12.42 -14.69 32.72
N THR A 312 -12.37 -13.46 33.19
CA THR A 312 -12.12 -13.09 34.61
C THR A 312 -13.40 -12.73 35.39
N ASN A 313 -14.59 -12.90 34.78
CA ASN A 313 -15.90 -12.48 35.35
C ASN A 313 -15.97 -10.98 35.74
N VAL A 314 -15.13 -10.15 35.17
CA VAL A 314 -15.17 -8.70 35.31
C VAL A 314 -15.77 -8.10 34.05
N LEU A 315 -16.76 -7.22 34.18
CA LEU A 315 -17.34 -6.49 33.05
C LEU A 315 -16.25 -5.65 32.35
N ARG A 316 -16.21 -5.74 31.03
CA ARG A 316 -15.33 -4.97 30.16
C ARG A 316 -16.15 -4.01 29.31
N ASN A 317 -15.48 -3.07 28.68
CA ASN A 317 -16.12 -2.21 27.68
C ASN A 317 -16.17 -2.94 26.33
N VAL A 318 -17.24 -2.67 25.58
CA VAL A 318 -17.38 -2.99 24.15
C VAL A 318 -17.48 -1.71 23.35
N LEU A 319 -17.31 -1.81 22.05
CA LEU A 319 -17.51 -0.66 21.15
C LEU A 319 -18.99 -0.29 21.06
N SER A 320 -19.29 0.99 20.94
CA SER A 320 -20.68 1.49 20.83
C SER A 320 -21.50 0.85 19.69
N PRO A 321 -20.90 0.48 18.51
CA PRO A 321 -21.65 -0.19 17.45
C PRO A 321 -22.16 -1.60 17.81
N THR A 322 -21.72 -2.20 18.91
CA THR A 322 -22.16 -3.56 19.33
C THR A 322 -23.67 -3.70 19.39
N THR A 323 -24.40 -2.67 19.88
CA THR A 323 -25.86 -2.71 19.97
C THR A 323 -26.57 -2.64 18.61
N ALA A 324 -25.94 -2.08 17.60
CA ALA A 324 -26.46 -2.01 16.23
C ALA A 324 -26.11 -3.26 15.42
N ILE A 325 -24.96 -3.88 15.71
CA ILE A 325 -24.49 -5.09 15.04
C ILE A 325 -25.15 -6.33 15.62
N ASP A 326 -25.43 -6.33 16.93
CA ASP A 326 -26.13 -7.39 17.70
C ASP A 326 -25.46 -8.78 17.67
N PHE A 327 -24.13 -8.83 17.44
CA PHE A 327 -23.39 -10.08 17.51
C PHE A 327 -23.06 -10.48 18.95
N THR A 328 -23.20 -11.76 19.25
CA THR A 328 -22.83 -12.38 20.54
C THR A 328 -21.37 -12.82 20.53
N VAL A 329 -20.89 -13.38 19.43
CA VAL A 329 -19.53 -13.87 19.24
C VAL A 329 -18.88 -13.22 17.99
N PRO A 330 -17.53 -13.19 17.92
CA PRO A 330 -16.85 -12.57 16.79
C PRO A 330 -17.14 -13.26 15.46
N GLN A 331 -17.42 -12.48 14.41
CA GLN A 331 -17.71 -12.91 13.06
C GLN A 331 -16.58 -12.48 12.09
N TYR A 332 -15.34 -12.88 12.36
CA TYR A 332 -14.16 -12.37 11.68
C TYR A 332 -14.19 -12.43 10.15
N PHE A 333 -14.81 -13.43 9.56
CA PHE A 333 -14.81 -13.59 8.11
C PHE A 333 -16.00 -12.92 7.40
N SER A 334 -16.79 -12.10 8.09
CA SER A 334 -17.88 -11.34 7.49
C SER A 334 -17.35 -10.17 6.65
N ASP A 335 -17.88 -9.97 5.45
CA ASP A 335 -17.62 -8.79 4.63
C ASP A 335 -18.22 -7.50 5.22
N TYR A 336 -19.09 -7.62 6.22
CA TYR A 336 -19.63 -6.51 6.99
C TYR A 336 -18.54 -5.58 7.55
N PHE A 337 -17.38 -6.15 7.92
CA PHE A 337 -16.25 -5.39 8.48
C PHE A 337 -15.32 -4.76 7.43
N ILE A 338 -15.66 -4.89 6.14
CA ILE A 338 -14.90 -4.28 5.05
C ILE A 338 -15.57 -2.98 4.64
N GLU A 339 -14.99 -1.87 5.05
CA GLU A 339 -15.54 -0.53 4.87
C GLU A 339 -14.86 0.22 3.73
N ASP A 340 -15.63 1.11 3.07
CA ASP A 340 -15.09 2.07 2.11
C ASP A 340 -14.24 3.12 2.87
N ALA A 341 -12.94 3.07 2.64
CA ALA A 341 -11.96 3.96 3.25
C ALA A 341 -11.50 5.09 2.30
N SER A 342 -12.28 5.38 1.26
CA SER A 342 -12.05 6.55 0.42
C SER A 342 -12.04 7.82 1.27
N PHE A 343 -11.10 8.72 1.00
CA PHE A 343 -10.98 9.94 1.78
C PHE A 343 -10.45 11.13 0.99
N LEU A 344 -10.73 12.31 1.51
CA LEU A 344 -10.09 13.58 1.19
C LEU A 344 -9.45 14.14 2.45
N ARG A 345 -8.15 14.44 2.39
CA ARG A 345 -7.39 15.03 3.50
C ARG A 345 -6.73 16.33 3.07
N ILE A 346 -6.86 17.37 3.88
CA ILE A 346 -5.98 18.53 3.80
C ILE A 346 -4.79 18.27 4.73
N ASP A 347 -3.59 18.20 4.17
CA ASP A 347 -2.39 17.89 4.93
C ASP A 347 -1.93 19.09 5.76
N HIS A 348 -1.92 20.28 5.14
CA HIS A 348 -1.59 21.51 5.83
C HIS A 348 -2.18 22.75 5.15
N ILE A 349 -2.38 23.77 5.97
CA ILE A 349 -2.67 25.14 5.55
C ILE A 349 -1.69 26.05 6.29
N THR A 350 -0.97 26.88 5.55
CA THR A 350 -0.01 27.85 6.09
C THR A 350 -0.35 29.25 5.61
N ALA A 351 -0.35 30.20 6.53
CA ALA A 351 -0.42 31.62 6.22
C ALA A 351 0.81 32.33 6.82
N GLY A 352 1.45 33.18 6.04
CA GLY A 352 2.64 33.90 6.44
C GLY A 352 2.54 35.41 6.16
N TYR A 353 3.25 36.17 6.95
CA TYR A 353 3.41 37.61 6.75
C TYR A 353 4.87 38.00 6.93
N THR A 354 5.43 38.69 5.94
CA THR A 354 6.80 39.20 5.95
C THR A 354 6.81 40.64 6.44
N LEU A 355 7.33 40.87 7.61
CA LEU A 355 7.47 42.23 8.21
C LEU A 355 8.47 43.07 7.42
N GLY A 356 9.49 42.42 6.82
CA GLY A 356 10.64 43.07 6.20
C GLY A 356 11.82 43.22 7.18
N ASN A 357 12.62 44.24 6.98
CA ASN A 357 13.82 44.48 7.81
C ASN A 357 13.44 45.14 9.15
N LEU A 358 13.91 44.58 10.26
CA LEU A 358 13.83 45.17 11.60
C LEU A 358 15.16 45.87 11.94
N GLY A 359 15.33 47.07 11.36
CA GLY A 359 16.56 47.82 11.51
C GLY A 359 17.78 47.09 10.99
N ARG A 360 18.91 47.22 11.72
CA ARG A 360 20.20 46.55 11.40
C ARG A 360 20.36 45.17 12.04
N TRP A 361 19.35 44.70 12.79
CA TRP A 361 19.47 43.49 13.61
C TRP A 361 18.94 42.24 12.89
N ALA A 362 17.96 42.39 12.02
CA ALA A 362 17.40 41.26 11.27
C ALA A 362 16.79 41.73 9.95
N GLU A 363 17.08 40.95 8.90
CA GLU A 363 16.50 41.12 7.57
C GLU A 363 15.44 40.08 7.30
N ASN A 364 14.43 40.45 6.48
CA ASN A 364 13.40 39.54 6.02
C ASN A 364 12.70 38.73 7.14
N VAL A 365 12.31 39.40 8.20
CA VAL A 365 11.56 38.74 9.29
C VAL A 365 10.19 38.31 8.80
N ARG A 366 9.89 37.03 8.91
CA ARG A 366 8.60 36.41 8.52
C ARG A 366 7.98 35.68 9.71
N ILE A 367 6.71 35.94 9.96
CA ILE A 367 5.88 35.20 10.92
C ILE A 367 4.93 34.31 10.11
N SER A 368 4.75 33.07 10.55
CA SER A 368 3.81 32.14 9.92
C SER A 368 3.02 31.33 10.93
N ALA A 369 1.79 31.00 10.54
CA ALA A 369 0.93 30.06 11.25
C ALA A 369 0.60 28.90 10.32
N THR A 370 0.73 27.68 10.82
CA THR A 370 0.44 26.45 10.07
C THR A 370 -0.48 25.56 10.89
N VAL A 371 -1.50 25.02 10.23
CA VAL A 371 -2.33 23.94 10.78
C VAL A 371 -2.07 22.71 9.96
N GLN A 372 -1.64 21.63 10.61
CA GLN A 372 -1.49 20.31 9.99
C GLN A 372 -2.72 19.44 10.27
N ASN A 373 -3.11 18.61 9.31
CA ASN A 373 -4.28 17.75 9.34
C ASN A 373 -5.58 18.51 9.74
N PRO A 374 -5.89 19.70 9.15
CA PRO A 374 -7.06 20.48 9.54
C PRO A 374 -8.37 19.79 9.20
N LEU A 375 -8.40 18.99 8.12
CA LEU A 375 -9.63 18.38 7.61
C LEU A 375 -9.36 16.97 7.10
N LEU A 376 -10.22 16.04 7.50
CA LEU A 376 -10.38 14.70 6.93
C LEU A 376 -11.86 14.48 6.64
N VAL A 377 -12.19 14.06 5.43
CA VAL A 377 -13.54 13.66 5.01
C VAL A 377 -13.44 12.21 4.54
N THR A 378 -14.18 11.31 5.19
CA THR A 378 -14.21 9.89 4.88
C THR A 378 -15.54 9.28 5.36
N LYS A 379 -15.90 8.11 4.81
CA LYS A 379 -17.00 7.28 5.32
C LYS A 379 -16.51 6.19 6.27
N TYR A 380 -15.19 5.99 6.35
CA TYR A 380 -14.61 4.98 7.23
C TYR A 380 -14.89 5.33 8.69
N GLU A 381 -15.41 4.36 9.45
CA GLU A 381 -15.80 4.54 10.85
C GLU A 381 -14.65 4.37 11.85
N GLY A 382 -13.50 3.84 11.40
CA GLY A 382 -12.29 3.74 12.22
C GLY A 382 -11.56 5.08 12.40
N LEU A 383 -10.40 5.04 13.07
CA LEU A 383 -9.68 6.25 13.49
C LEU A 383 -8.97 6.97 12.35
N ASP A 384 -8.45 6.24 11.36
CA ASP A 384 -7.76 6.82 10.19
C ASP A 384 -7.96 5.91 8.96
N PRO A 385 -8.41 6.44 7.80
CA PRO A 385 -8.61 5.65 6.57
C PRO A 385 -7.30 5.29 5.85
N GLU A 386 -6.14 5.77 6.30
CA GLU A 386 -4.83 5.45 5.70
C GLU A 386 -4.14 4.33 6.48
N VAL A 387 -4.63 3.11 6.30
CA VAL A 387 -4.09 1.91 6.93
C VAL A 387 -3.27 1.12 5.91
N PHE A 388 -1.97 0.97 6.17
CA PHE A 388 -1.11 0.15 5.32
C PHE A 388 -1.57 -1.31 5.34
N GLY A 389 -1.70 -1.93 4.15
CA GLY A 389 -2.17 -3.30 4.02
C GLY A 389 -3.68 -3.49 4.18
N GLY A 390 -4.44 -2.45 4.56
CA GLY A 390 -5.90 -2.47 4.62
C GLY A 390 -6.52 -3.24 5.78
N ILE A 391 -5.76 -3.52 6.83
CA ILE A 391 -6.28 -4.15 8.06
C ILE A 391 -6.04 -3.20 9.24
N ASP A 392 -7.13 -2.65 9.81
CA ASP A 392 -7.05 -1.75 10.95
C ASP A 392 -7.02 -2.54 12.27
N ASN A 393 -5.81 -2.76 12.78
CA ASN A 393 -5.53 -3.38 14.08
C ASN A 393 -5.31 -2.33 15.18
N ASN A 394 -6.01 -1.20 15.17
CA ASN A 394 -5.81 -0.14 16.15
C ASN A 394 -4.75 0.90 15.72
N VAL A 395 -4.96 1.53 14.59
CA VAL A 395 -4.09 2.58 14.06
C VAL A 395 -4.14 3.81 14.97
N TYR A 396 -2.98 4.37 15.29
CA TYR A 396 -2.91 5.62 16.05
C TYR A 396 -3.34 6.80 15.15
N PRO A 397 -4.36 7.57 15.53
CA PRO A 397 -4.87 8.65 14.69
C PRO A 397 -3.86 9.80 14.58
N ARG A 398 -3.82 10.43 13.40
CA ARG A 398 -2.98 11.61 13.18
C ARG A 398 -3.52 12.82 13.94
N SER A 399 -2.66 13.44 14.73
CA SER A 399 -3.02 14.64 15.48
C SER A 399 -3.20 15.86 14.58
N ARG A 400 -4.12 16.74 14.95
CA ARG A 400 -4.17 18.11 14.41
C ARG A 400 -3.11 18.94 15.15
N THR A 401 -2.19 19.55 14.39
CA THR A 401 -1.06 20.29 14.96
C THR A 401 -1.12 21.74 14.54
N PHE A 402 -0.96 22.65 15.50
CA PHE A 402 -0.87 24.09 15.27
C PHE A 402 0.56 24.54 15.52
N LEU A 403 1.15 25.21 14.54
CA LEU A 403 2.51 25.72 14.62
C LEU A 403 2.53 27.21 14.35
N VAL A 404 3.33 27.92 15.14
CA VAL A 404 3.71 29.31 14.87
C VAL A 404 5.20 29.35 14.61
N GLY A 405 5.60 29.93 13.49
CA GLY A 405 6.97 30.02 13.06
C GLY A 405 7.44 31.49 12.96
N LEU A 406 8.65 31.76 13.42
CA LEU A 406 9.38 33.01 13.21
C LEU A 406 10.66 32.68 12.44
N ARG A 407 10.86 33.34 11.30
CA ARG A 407 12.10 33.26 10.52
C ARG A 407 12.71 34.65 10.40
N ALA A 408 13.97 34.78 10.72
CA ALA A 408 14.77 35.99 10.54
C ALA A 408 16.11 35.65 9.89
N ASN A 409 16.56 36.51 8.99
CA ASN A 409 17.93 36.47 8.46
C ASN A 409 18.74 37.55 9.19
N PHE A 410 20.00 37.28 9.54
CA PHE A 410 20.88 38.17 10.26
C PHE A 410 22.05 38.59 9.38
#